data_c47c794e98549be6e5d91078431f228b
#
_entry.id   c47c794e98549be6e5d91078431f228b
#
_cell.length_a   1.000
_cell.length_b   1.000
_cell.length_c   1.000
_cell.angle_alpha   90.00
_cell.angle_beta   90.00
_cell.angle_gamma   90.00
#
_symmetry.space_group_name_H-M   'P 1'
#
loop_
_entity.id
_entity.type
_entity.pdbx_description
1 polymer ?
#
loop_
_entity_poly.entity_id
_entity_poly.type
_entity_poly.pdbx_seq_one_letter_code
_entity_poly.pdbx_strand_id
1 'polypeptide(L)'
;LSPEARRQRFLAPINTISDAFVRDLTETPRERQCTLLVLRQENGEEIPVAGGRFVIGDTPETADTCEFALTIGDAWQGQGIGRRLLRALIDEAEARGLRRMLGHVLLDNRAMLALARQQHFSIEASPDDAQTRLAILDLPRRKTRRRRGVLGRLAGMFGKR
;
A
#
# COMPACT_ATOMS: atom_id res chain seq x y z
N LEU A 1 0.65 15.21 -5.97
CA LEU A 1 -0.31 14.26 -6.54
C LEU A 1 -1.33 15.00 -7.39
N SER A 2 -1.52 14.54 -8.64
CA SER A 2 -2.60 15.00 -9.50
C SER A 2 -3.99 14.69 -8.89
N PRO A 3 -5.07 15.36 -9.36
CA PRO A 3 -6.43 14.98 -8.99
C PRO A 3 -6.73 13.51 -9.26
N GLU A 4 -6.21 12.98 -10.36
CA GLU A 4 -6.38 11.57 -10.74
C GLU A 4 -5.66 10.64 -9.76
N ALA A 5 -4.40 10.88 -9.40
CA ALA A 5 -3.68 10.07 -8.43
C ALA A 5 -4.35 10.10 -7.05
N ARG A 6 -4.96 11.24 -6.68
CA ARG A 6 -5.79 11.33 -5.45
C ARG A 6 -7.06 10.49 -5.56
N ARG A 7 -7.79 10.59 -6.67
CA ARG A 7 -9.00 9.80 -6.93
C ARG A 7 -8.70 8.30 -6.84
N GLN A 8 -7.62 7.84 -7.48
CA GLN A 8 -7.20 6.44 -7.45
C GLN A 8 -6.81 5.96 -6.06
N ARG A 9 -6.19 6.83 -5.24
CA ARG A 9 -5.77 6.50 -3.88
C ARG A 9 -6.95 6.39 -2.90
N PHE A 10 -7.95 7.24 -3.06
CA PHE A 10 -9.05 7.37 -2.12
C PHE A 10 -10.39 6.84 -2.66
N LEU A 11 -10.40 6.26 -3.85
CA LEU A 11 -11.57 5.71 -4.56
C LEU A 11 -12.68 6.75 -4.81
N ALA A 12 -12.39 8.03 -4.60
CA ALA A 12 -13.31 9.14 -4.77
C ALA A 12 -12.57 10.42 -5.14
N PRO A 13 -13.24 11.39 -5.80
CA PRO A 13 -12.67 12.72 -5.99
C PRO A 13 -12.54 13.42 -4.63
N ILE A 14 -11.34 13.45 -4.08
CA ILE A 14 -11.06 14.17 -2.82
C ILE A 14 -10.40 15.50 -3.16
N ASN A 15 -11.12 16.58 -2.92
CA ASN A 15 -10.60 17.95 -3.05
C ASN A 15 -9.92 18.41 -1.76
N THR A 16 -10.35 17.89 -0.61
CA THR A 16 -9.82 18.25 0.71
C THR A 16 -9.64 16.98 1.55
N ILE A 17 -8.47 16.84 2.19
CA ILE A 17 -8.23 15.78 3.16
C ILE A 17 -8.95 16.18 4.45
N SER A 18 -9.90 15.36 4.92
CA SER A 18 -10.64 15.65 6.15
C SER A 18 -9.78 15.37 7.39
N ASP A 19 -10.04 16.10 8.49
CA ASP A 19 -9.38 15.85 9.77
C ASP A 19 -9.64 14.44 10.29
N ALA A 20 -10.79 13.85 9.99
CA ALA A 20 -11.10 12.47 10.33
C ALA A 20 -10.16 11.49 9.62
N PHE A 21 -9.86 11.73 8.34
CA PHE A 21 -8.91 10.92 7.57
C PHE A 21 -7.47 11.09 8.08
N VAL A 22 -7.08 12.33 8.44
CA VAL A 22 -5.75 12.59 9.03
C VAL A 22 -5.63 11.84 10.36
N ARG A 23 -6.68 11.87 11.19
CA ARG A 23 -6.72 11.11 12.44
C ARG A 23 -6.57 9.61 12.21
N ASP A 24 -7.32 9.02 11.29
CA ASP A 24 -7.20 7.59 10.96
C ASP A 24 -5.76 7.23 10.54
N LEU A 25 -5.12 8.07 9.74
CA LEU A 25 -3.73 7.88 9.34
C LEU A 25 -2.74 7.94 10.51
N THR A 26 -3.01 8.76 11.54
CA THR A 26 -2.08 9.07 12.62
C THR A 26 -2.39 8.32 13.92
N GLU A 27 -3.65 8.01 14.20
CA GLU A 27 -4.11 7.40 15.44
C GLU A 27 -4.23 5.88 15.39
N THR A 28 -4.19 5.26 14.18
CA THR A 28 -4.15 3.80 14.08
C THR A 28 -2.92 3.25 14.81
N PRO A 29 -3.08 2.32 15.76
CA PRO A 29 -1.96 1.74 16.50
C PRO A 29 -0.89 1.15 15.56
N ARG A 30 0.39 1.34 15.92
CA ARG A 30 1.52 0.87 15.08
C ARG A 30 1.52 -0.64 14.87
N GLU A 31 0.99 -1.38 15.82
CA GLU A 31 0.85 -2.83 15.76
C GLU A 31 -0.12 -3.25 14.65
N ARG A 32 -1.11 -2.40 14.34
CA ARG A 32 -2.16 -2.67 13.36
C ARG A 32 -1.92 -2.01 12.00
N GLN A 33 -0.79 -1.36 11.80
CA GLN A 33 -0.49 -0.75 10.51
C GLN A 33 0.98 -0.92 10.12
N CYS A 34 1.24 -0.78 8.84
CA CYS A 34 2.57 -0.56 8.29
C CYS A 34 2.48 0.57 7.28
N THR A 35 3.38 1.53 7.38
CA THR A 35 3.51 2.61 6.39
C THR A 35 4.95 2.67 5.91
N LEU A 36 5.13 2.62 4.59
CA LEU A 36 6.41 2.71 3.92
C LEU A 36 6.43 3.95 3.02
N LEU A 37 7.49 4.71 3.07
CA LEU A 37 7.71 5.86 2.20
C LEU A 37 8.94 5.62 1.32
N VAL A 38 8.84 6.04 0.08
CA VAL A 38 9.99 6.14 -0.83
C VAL A 38 10.39 7.60 -0.87
N LEU A 39 11.62 7.88 -0.44
CA LEU A 39 12.16 9.22 -0.35
C LEU A 39 13.21 9.43 -1.44
N ARG A 40 13.23 10.61 -2.04
CA ARG A 40 14.29 11.10 -2.90
C ARG A 40 15.10 12.14 -2.15
N GLN A 41 16.41 12.10 -2.30
CA GLN A 41 17.28 13.18 -1.86
C GLN A 41 17.32 14.27 -2.92
N GLU A 42 16.97 15.50 -2.55
CA GLU A 42 17.02 16.67 -3.41
C GLU A 42 17.48 17.88 -2.59
N ASN A 43 18.59 18.50 -3.01
CA ASN A 43 19.20 19.65 -2.32
C ASN A 43 19.45 19.43 -0.82
N GLY A 44 19.74 18.19 -0.39
CA GLY A 44 19.95 17.85 1.01
C GLY A 44 18.69 17.54 1.81
N GLU A 45 17.51 17.63 1.19
CA GLU A 45 16.23 17.30 1.80
C GLU A 45 15.68 15.95 1.31
N GLU A 46 14.94 15.25 2.19
CA GLU A 46 14.24 14.02 1.85
C GLU A 46 12.80 14.34 1.40
N ILE A 47 12.51 14.15 0.11
CA ILE A 47 11.20 14.41 -0.48
C ILE A 47 10.47 13.09 -0.71
N PRO A 48 9.25 12.90 -0.15
CA PRO A 48 8.47 11.70 -0.40
C PRO A 48 7.93 11.68 -1.84
N VAL A 49 8.26 10.62 -2.58
CA VAL A 49 7.85 10.43 -3.98
C VAL A 49 6.82 9.32 -4.16
N ALA A 50 6.74 8.40 -3.20
CA ALA A 50 5.73 7.35 -3.16
C ALA A 50 5.46 6.92 -1.71
N GLY A 51 4.29 6.35 -1.47
CA GLY A 51 3.92 5.78 -0.19
C GLY A 51 3.03 4.56 -0.34
N GLY A 52 3.16 3.65 0.60
CA GLY A 52 2.30 2.48 0.72
C GLY A 52 1.97 2.24 2.19
N ARG A 53 0.77 1.78 2.44
CA ARG A 53 0.29 1.47 3.79
C ARG A 53 -0.57 0.22 3.73
N PHE A 54 -0.54 -0.56 4.80
CA PHE A 54 -1.65 -1.46 5.11
C PHE A 54 -2.15 -1.25 6.54
N VAL A 55 -3.41 -1.60 6.76
CA VAL A 55 -4.07 -1.61 8.07
C VAL A 55 -4.65 -3.00 8.30
N ILE A 56 -4.44 -3.55 9.49
CA ILE A 56 -4.98 -4.84 9.92
C ILE A 56 -6.38 -4.64 10.47
N GLY A 57 -7.29 -5.53 10.14
CA GLY A 57 -8.67 -5.50 10.65
C GLY A 57 -8.75 -5.52 12.17
N ASP A 58 -9.81 -4.96 12.72
CA ASP A 58 -9.99 -4.74 14.17
C ASP A 58 -10.94 -5.71 14.85
N THR A 59 -11.56 -6.59 14.07
CA THR A 59 -12.41 -7.66 14.61
C THR A 59 -11.66 -8.99 14.64
N PRO A 60 -12.08 -9.95 15.49
CA PRO A 60 -11.47 -11.28 15.50
C PRO A 60 -11.46 -11.97 14.14
N GLU A 61 -12.47 -11.73 13.30
CA GLU A 61 -12.63 -12.31 11.97
C GLU A 61 -11.67 -11.70 10.95
N THR A 62 -11.21 -10.47 11.19
CA THR A 62 -10.33 -9.71 10.28
C THR A 62 -8.92 -9.50 10.82
N ALA A 63 -8.63 -9.98 12.02
CA ALA A 63 -7.34 -9.77 12.71
C ALA A 63 -6.12 -10.38 11.97
N ASP A 64 -6.33 -11.32 11.06
CA ASP A 64 -5.29 -11.91 10.22
C ASP A 64 -5.33 -11.39 8.76
N THR A 65 -6.14 -10.38 8.50
CA THR A 65 -6.31 -9.74 7.19
C THR A 65 -5.90 -8.28 7.26
N CYS A 66 -5.24 -7.78 6.22
CA CYS A 66 -4.93 -6.37 6.10
C CYS A 66 -5.40 -5.80 4.76
N GLU A 67 -5.75 -4.51 4.78
CA GLU A 67 -6.09 -3.75 3.58
C GLU A 67 -4.94 -2.81 3.22
N PHE A 68 -4.47 -2.89 1.97
CA PHE A 68 -3.38 -2.06 1.48
C PHE A 68 -3.86 -0.92 0.59
N ALA A 69 -3.05 0.12 0.54
CA ALA A 69 -3.17 1.20 -0.42
C ALA A 69 -1.80 1.74 -0.81
N LEU A 70 -1.65 2.11 -2.08
CA LEU A 70 -0.43 2.68 -2.65
C LEU A 70 -0.69 4.04 -3.28
N THR A 71 0.33 4.87 -3.25
CA THR A 71 0.36 6.15 -3.97
C THR A 71 1.74 6.36 -4.55
N ILE A 72 1.82 6.65 -5.85
CA ILE A 72 3.05 6.98 -6.53
C ILE A 72 2.87 8.37 -7.14
N GLY A 73 3.79 9.29 -6.86
CA GLY A 73 3.80 10.61 -7.50
C GLY A 73 3.87 10.47 -9.02
N ASP A 74 3.13 11.31 -9.74
CA ASP A 74 2.92 11.17 -11.20
C ASP A 74 4.24 11.10 -11.98
N ALA A 75 5.21 11.93 -11.64
CA ALA A 75 6.55 11.94 -12.25
C ALA A 75 7.37 10.66 -11.98
N TRP A 76 6.91 9.80 -11.07
CA TRP A 76 7.63 8.61 -10.60
C TRP A 76 6.95 7.30 -10.98
N GLN A 77 5.83 7.39 -11.69
CA GLN A 77 5.12 6.22 -12.22
C GLN A 77 5.93 5.56 -13.35
N GLY A 78 5.64 4.29 -13.63
CA GLY A 78 6.31 3.53 -14.69
C GLY A 78 7.76 3.11 -14.40
N GLN A 79 8.34 3.50 -13.25
CA GLN A 79 9.75 3.24 -12.89
C GLN A 79 9.93 2.00 -11.97
N GLY A 80 8.89 1.19 -11.81
CA GLY A 80 8.94 -0.02 -10.98
C GLY A 80 8.86 0.23 -9.47
N ILE A 81 8.68 1.49 -9.03
CA ILE A 81 8.56 1.85 -7.61
C ILE A 81 7.36 1.15 -6.97
N GLY A 82 6.20 1.16 -7.63
CA GLY A 82 4.99 0.51 -7.12
C GLY A 82 5.18 -0.98 -6.88
N ARG A 83 5.89 -1.68 -7.79
CA ARG A 83 6.18 -3.11 -7.63
C ARG A 83 7.04 -3.39 -6.41
N ARG A 84 8.09 -2.59 -6.18
CA ARG A 84 8.98 -2.74 -5.03
C ARG A 84 8.25 -2.43 -3.72
N LEU A 85 7.45 -1.37 -3.73
CA LEU A 85 6.70 -0.93 -2.56
C LEU A 85 5.62 -1.94 -2.16
N LEU A 86 4.84 -2.44 -3.13
CA LEU A 86 3.83 -3.48 -2.87
C LEU A 86 4.49 -4.78 -2.38
N ARG A 87 5.63 -5.17 -2.97
CA ARG A 87 6.37 -6.35 -2.50
C ARG A 87 6.84 -6.19 -1.06
N ALA A 88 7.36 -5.02 -0.69
CA ALA A 88 7.79 -4.74 0.68
C ALA A 88 6.63 -4.79 1.69
N LEU A 89 5.43 -4.30 1.31
CA LEU A 89 4.23 -4.44 2.13
C LEU A 89 3.80 -5.91 2.30
N ILE A 90 3.85 -6.71 1.22
CA ILE A 90 3.57 -8.15 1.27
C ILE A 90 4.55 -8.86 2.22
N ASP A 91 5.85 -8.60 2.07
CA ASP A 91 6.88 -9.21 2.91
C ASP A 91 6.68 -8.86 4.40
N GLU A 92 6.28 -7.63 4.71
CA GLU A 92 5.97 -7.20 6.08
C GLU A 92 4.70 -7.86 6.62
N ALA A 93 3.65 -7.97 5.79
CA ALA A 93 2.41 -8.66 6.17
C ALA A 93 2.68 -10.16 6.47
N GLU A 94 3.47 -10.83 5.62
CA GLU A 94 3.92 -12.21 5.86
C GLU A 94 4.75 -12.33 7.15
N ALA A 95 5.65 -11.37 7.40
CA ALA A 95 6.49 -11.36 8.60
C ALA A 95 5.67 -11.19 9.89
N ARG A 96 4.54 -10.48 9.82
CA ARG A 96 3.56 -10.34 10.91
C ARG A 96 2.64 -11.56 11.07
N GLY A 97 2.71 -12.52 10.14
CA GLY A 97 1.88 -13.73 10.18
C GLY A 97 0.45 -13.51 9.69
N LEU A 98 0.20 -12.44 8.96
CA LEU A 98 -1.09 -12.19 8.33
C LEU A 98 -1.36 -13.26 7.26
N ARG A 99 -2.62 -13.53 7.02
CA ARG A 99 -3.07 -14.61 6.11
C ARG A 99 -3.65 -14.09 4.81
N ARG A 100 -4.08 -12.83 4.79
CA ARG A 100 -4.69 -12.23 3.62
C ARG A 100 -4.37 -10.75 3.53
N MET A 101 -4.09 -10.31 2.33
CA MET A 101 -3.98 -8.89 2.00
C MET A 101 -5.01 -8.56 0.93
N LEU A 102 -5.77 -7.51 1.15
CA LEU A 102 -6.74 -7.03 0.17
C LEU A 102 -6.45 -5.57 -0.20
N GLY A 103 -7.00 -5.15 -1.35
CA GLY A 103 -6.96 -3.77 -1.77
C GLY A 103 -8.12 -3.44 -2.70
N HIS A 104 -8.76 -2.32 -2.47
CA HIS A 104 -9.78 -1.80 -3.36
C HIS A 104 -9.13 -1.00 -4.50
N VAL A 105 -9.49 -1.30 -5.73
CA VAL A 105 -8.89 -0.70 -6.93
C VAL A 105 -10.00 -0.27 -7.89
N LEU A 106 -9.99 0.98 -8.31
CA LEU A 106 -10.93 1.45 -9.33
C LEU A 106 -10.76 0.67 -10.63
N LEU A 107 -11.86 0.34 -11.29
CA LEU A 107 -11.89 -0.45 -12.52
C LEU A 107 -11.05 0.17 -13.65
N ASP A 108 -10.97 1.49 -13.70
CA ASP A 108 -10.18 2.23 -14.69
C ASP A 108 -8.71 2.42 -14.29
N ASN A 109 -8.31 2.09 -13.06
CA ASN A 109 -6.91 2.09 -12.64
C ASN A 109 -6.18 0.84 -13.17
N ARG A 110 -6.00 0.78 -14.48
CA ARG A 110 -5.38 -0.35 -15.19
C ARG A 110 -3.97 -0.64 -14.71
N ALA A 111 -3.22 0.42 -14.34
CA ALA A 111 -1.84 0.28 -13.85
C ALA A 111 -1.81 -0.49 -12.52
N MET A 112 -2.68 -0.14 -11.57
CA MET A 112 -2.76 -0.83 -10.28
C MET A 112 -3.27 -2.26 -10.43
N LEU A 113 -4.27 -2.48 -11.28
CA LEU A 113 -4.79 -3.83 -11.57
C LEU A 113 -3.71 -4.74 -12.20
N ALA A 114 -2.90 -4.19 -13.13
CA ALA A 114 -1.77 -4.92 -13.73
C ALA A 114 -0.69 -5.23 -12.68
N LEU A 115 -0.36 -4.26 -11.82
CA LEU A 115 0.59 -4.44 -10.73
C LEU A 115 0.13 -5.52 -9.74
N ALA A 116 -1.13 -5.50 -9.33
CA ALA A 116 -1.69 -6.50 -8.43
C ALA A 116 -1.59 -7.91 -9.04
N ARG A 117 -1.96 -8.09 -10.31
CA ARG A 117 -1.79 -9.38 -11.01
C ARG A 117 -0.34 -9.85 -11.06
N GLN A 118 0.61 -8.95 -11.32
CA GLN A 118 2.05 -9.26 -11.31
C GLN A 118 2.56 -9.71 -9.94
N GLN A 119 1.89 -9.30 -8.86
CA GLN A 119 2.17 -9.72 -7.49
C GLN A 119 1.26 -10.87 -7.02
N HIS A 120 0.62 -11.56 -7.97
CA HIS A 120 -0.21 -12.76 -7.75
C HIS A 120 -1.52 -12.53 -6.99
N PHE A 121 -2.04 -11.30 -6.96
CA PHE A 121 -3.38 -11.04 -6.47
C PHE A 121 -4.42 -11.59 -7.46
N SER A 122 -5.46 -12.24 -6.96
CA SER A 122 -6.71 -12.43 -7.69
C SER A 122 -7.47 -11.10 -7.76
N ILE A 123 -8.20 -10.89 -8.85
CA ILE A 123 -9.01 -9.67 -9.03
C ILE A 123 -10.46 -10.08 -9.15
N GLU A 124 -11.26 -9.66 -8.21
CA GLU A 124 -12.68 -10.00 -8.09
C GLU A 124 -13.54 -8.75 -8.25
N ALA A 125 -14.83 -8.93 -8.53
CA ALA A 125 -15.79 -7.84 -8.47
C ALA A 125 -15.98 -7.43 -7.00
N SER A 126 -16.03 -6.12 -6.74
CA SER A 126 -16.41 -5.65 -5.41
C SER A 126 -17.92 -5.92 -5.21
N PRO A 127 -18.34 -6.49 -4.07
CA PRO A 127 -19.77 -6.68 -3.80
C PRO A 127 -20.51 -5.36 -3.58
N ASP A 128 -19.79 -4.31 -3.15
CA ASP A 128 -20.39 -3.05 -2.71
C ASP A 128 -20.38 -1.96 -3.79
N ASP A 129 -19.52 -2.10 -4.81
CA ASP A 129 -19.34 -1.08 -5.85
C ASP A 129 -18.90 -1.69 -7.19
N ALA A 130 -19.72 -1.54 -8.22
CA ALA A 130 -19.46 -2.03 -9.57
C ALA A 130 -18.24 -1.36 -10.23
N GLN A 131 -17.86 -0.16 -9.79
CA GLN A 131 -16.71 0.59 -10.30
C GLN A 131 -15.39 0.21 -9.63
N THR A 132 -15.44 -0.61 -8.60
CA THR A 132 -14.28 -1.08 -7.83
C THR A 132 -14.04 -2.56 -8.07
N ARG A 133 -12.80 -2.97 -7.99
CA ARG A 133 -12.33 -4.35 -7.94
C ARG A 133 -11.64 -4.60 -6.62
N LEU A 134 -11.83 -5.81 -6.12
CA LEU A 134 -11.12 -6.29 -4.95
C LEU A 134 -9.91 -7.11 -5.40
N ALA A 135 -8.73 -6.63 -5.10
CA ALA A 135 -7.49 -7.38 -5.27
C ALA A 135 -7.21 -8.16 -3.99
N ILE A 136 -7.08 -9.49 -4.09
CA ILE A 136 -6.93 -10.38 -2.94
C ILE A 136 -5.66 -11.21 -3.10
N LEU A 137 -4.84 -11.28 -2.06
CA LEU A 137 -3.68 -12.15 -1.98
C LEU A 137 -3.75 -12.97 -0.70
N ASP A 138 -3.83 -14.29 -0.83
CA ASP A 138 -3.65 -15.18 0.31
C ASP A 138 -2.15 -15.34 0.59
N LEU A 139 -1.77 -15.06 1.83
CA LEU A 139 -0.38 -15.09 2.27
C LEU A 139 -0.03 -16.47 2.83
N PRO A 140 1.18 -16.98 2.55
CA PRO A 140 1.58 -18.30 3.02
C PRO A 140 1.72 -18.31 4.56
N ARG A 141 1.30 -19.41 5.19
CA ARG A 141 1.56 -19.66 6.61
C ARG A 141 3.07 -19.80 6.85
N ARG A 142 3.75 -18.72 7.15
CA ARG A 142 5.11 -18.82 7.73
C ARG A 142 5.00 -19.22 9.19
N LYS A 143 5.62 -20.33 9.58
CA LYS A 143 5.91 -20.63 10.99
C LYS A 143 6.65 -19.40 11.55
N THR A 144 6.09 -18.76 12.55
CA THR A 144 6.57 -17.52 13.16
C THR A 144 8.05 -17.64 13.57
N ARG A 145 8.94 -17.17 12.71
CA ARG A 145 10.31 -16.87 13.11
C ARG A 145 10.28 -15.40 13.54
N ARG A 146 10.24 -15.15 14.84
CA ARG A 146 10.42 -13.82 15.43
C ARG A 146 11.60 -13.15 14.76
N ARG A 147 11.37 -12.29 13.78
CA ARG A 147 12.36 -11.36 13.29
C ARG A 147 12.10 -10.00 13.93
N ARG A 148 13.14 -9.53 14.63
CA ARG A 148 13.27 -8.13 15.07
C ARG A 148 12.93 -7.22 13.89
N GLY A 149 12.08 -6.22 14.14
CA GLY A 149 11.62 -5.27 13.14
C GLY A 149 12.77 -4.72 12.32
N VAL A 150 12.68 -4.91 11.03
CA VAL A 150 13.53 -4.20 10.07
C VAL A 150 12.86 -2.86 9.80
N LEU A 151 13.10 -1.89 10.68
CA LEU A 151 13.07 -0.49 10.30
C LEU A 151 14.27 -0.26 9.35
N GLY A 152 14.15 -0.77 8.14
CA GLY A 152 15.12 -0.56 7.09
C GLY A 152 14.70 0.65 6.26
N ARG A 153 15.38 1.78 6.45
CA ARG A 153 15.44 2.84 5.44
C ARG A 153 15.80 2.19 4.11
N LEU A 154 14.90 2.21 3.14
CA LEU A 154 15.25 2.01 1.73
C LEU A 154 15.93 3.30 1.22
N ALA A 155 16.97 3.73 1.92
CA ALA A 155 17.83 4.83 1.52
C ALA A 155 18.88 4.29 0.55
N GLY A 156 18.86 4.77 -0.68
CA GLY A 156 20.07 4.79 -1.49
C GLY A 156 20.21 3.74 -2.58
N MET A 157 19.22 3.55 -3.48
CA MET A 157 19.42 2.78 -4.71
C MET A 157 19.11 3.53 -6.01
N PHE A 158 19.04 4.84 -5.96
CA PHE A 158 19.00 5.67 -7.18
C PHE A 158 20.19 6.63 -7.20
N GLY A 159 21.38 6.04 -7.39
CA GLY A 159 22.58 6.76 -7.76
C GLY A 159 22.62 6.95 -9.27
N LYS A 160 22.70 8.21 -9.67
CA LYS A 160 23.24 8.75 -10.92
C LYS A 160 22.91 8.04 -12.24
N ARG A 161 22.04 8.66 -13.01
CA ARG A 161 22.39 9.13 -14.39
C ARG A 161 21.66 10.43 -14.65
#